data_57841977010ebe26efb89179ea6efd35
#
_entry.id   57841977010ebe26efb89179ea6efd35
#
_cell.length_a   1.000
_cell.length_b   1.000
_cell.length_c   1.000
_cell.angle_alpha   90.00
_cell.angle_beta   90.00
_cell.angle_gamma   90.00
#
_symmetry.space_group_name_H-M   'P 1'
#
loop_
_entity.id
_entity.type
_entity.pdbx_description
1 polymer ?
#
loop_
_entity_poly.entity_id
_entity_poly.type
_entity_poly.pdbx_seq_one_letter_code
_entity_poly.pdbx_strand_id
1 'polypeptide(L)'
;SFRILLPLQRNERKDEKTIIIDHNDSSATPVQDSGSPKEKEALSILVVEDNADMRGYIRSILREQYHVLEAANGEEALHILNSNPIDFIISDLMMPVMDGIELSRKVKETFAISHIPFLMLTAKTSQEARLESYRTGVDEYLLKPFDETLLLTRIQNILENRKRYQRKF
;
A
#
# COMPACT_ATOMS: atom_id res chain seq x y z
N SER A 1 -3.43 -27.40 12.58
CA SER A 1 -3.49 -27.61 11.96
C SER A 1 -3.23 -27.84 11.63
N PHE A 2 -3.49 -28.25 11.65
CA PHE A 2 -3.57 -28.68 10.84
C PHE A 2 -3.13 -29.22 10.58
N ARG A 3 -3.31 -29.66 10.59
CA ARG A 3 -3.16 -30.36 9.94
C ARG A 3 -3.00 -31.04 9.62
N ILE A 4 -3.23 -31.49 9.82
CA ILE A 4 -3.31 -32.26 9.13
C ILE A 4 -3.11 -32.84 8.81
N LEU A 5 -3.35 -33.26 9.04
CA LEU A 5 -3.43 -33.97 8.27
C LEU A 5 -3.18 -34.37 7.86
N LEU A 6 -3.36 -34.66 8.15
CA LEU A 6 -3.37 -35.26 7.31
C LEU A 6 -3.15 -35.83 6.94
N PRO A 7 -3.26 -36.19 7.24
CA PRO A 7 -3.28 -36.91 6.47
C PRO A 7 -3.09 -37.41 6.01
N LEU A 8 -3.30 -37.70 6.22
CA LEU A 8 -3.39 -38.21 5.34
C LEU A 8 -3.12 -38.56 4.95
N GLN A 9 -3.30 -38.89 5.26
CA GLN A 9 -3.37 -39.27 4.53
C GLN A 9 -3.18 -39.62 4.00
N ARG A 10 -3.30 -40.00 4.21
CA ARG A 10 -3.43 -40.48 3.42
C ARG A 10 -3.16 -40.78 2.74
N ASN A 11 -3.22 -41.10 2.98
CA ASN A 11 -3.22 -41.49 2.07
C ASN A 11 -2.95 -41.88 1.47
N GLU A 12 -3.06 -42.12 1.39
CA GLU A 12 -3.11 -42.50 0.65
C GLU A 12 -3.07 -42.76 -0.02
N ARG A 13 -3.11 -43.04 -0.08
CA ARG A 13 -3.35 -43.36 -0.79
C ARG A 13 -3.19 -43.51 -1.55
N LYS A 14 -3.17 -43.72 -1.68
CA LYS A 14 -3.24 -43.92 -2.43
C LYS A 14 -2.90 -43.99 -3.16
N ASP A 15 -2.88 -44.17 -3.10
CA ASP A 15 -2.74 -44.28 -3.84
C ASP A 15 -2.41 -44.56 -4.58
N GLU A 16 -2.62 -44.77 -4.70
CA GLU A 16 -2.56 -44.97 -5.55
C GLU A 16 -2.48 -44.96 -6.41
N LYS A 17 -2.60 -44.98 -6.61
CA LYS A 17 -2.70 -44.97 -7.61
C LYS A 17 -2.34 -44.65 -8.41
N THR A 18 -2.22 -44.64 -8.42
CA THR A 18 -1.95 -44.46 -9.28
C THR A 18 -1.55 -44.43 -10.08
N ILE A 19 -1.55 -44.44 -10.28
CA ILE A 19 -1.27 -44.41 -11.25
C ILE A 19 -1.01 -44.55 -12.11
N ILE A 20 -1.16 -44.73 -12.33
CA ILE A 20 -0.87 -44.96 -13.33
C ILE A 20 -0.84 -44.59 -14.24
N ILE A 21 -0.66 -44.41 -14.43
CA ILE A 21 -0.58 -44.13 -15.40
C ILE A 21 -0.19 -44.31 -16.30
N ASP A 22 -0.22 -44.46 -16.65
CA ASP A 22 0.18 -44.71 -17.62
C ASP A 22 0.61 -44.31 -18.42
N HIS A 23 0.97 -44.25 -18.70
CA HIS A 23 1.44 -43.97 -19.54
C HIS A 23 1.40 -43.70 -20.55
N ASN A 24 1.25 -43.79 -20.32
CA ASN A 24 1.61 -43.84 -21.47
C ASN A 24 1.35 -42.80 -22.43
N ASP A 25 0.79 -41.94 -22.16
CA ASP A 25 0.49 -41.00 -23.15
C ASP A 25 1.51 -39.92 -23.24
N SER A 26 2.35 -40.09 -24.17
CA SER A 26 3.35 -39.14 -24.51
C SER A 26 2.79 -37.84 -25.03
N SER A 27 1.52 -37.78 -25.18
CA SER A 27 0.91 -36.52 -25.55
C SER A 27 0.58 -35.69 -24.36
N ALA A 28 1.37 -35.84 -23.33
CA ALA A 28 1.24 -34.91 -22.25
C ALA A 28 1.35 -33.50 -22.80
N THR A 29 0.23 -32.91 -22.94
CA THR A 29 0.19 -31.49 -23.17
C THR A 29 0.91 -30.84 -22.04
N PRO A 30 1.75 -29.89 -22.30
CA PRO A 30 2.29 -29.10 -21.25
C PRO A 30 1.12 -28.58 -20.43
N VAL A 31 1.10 -29.01 -19.21
CA VAL A 31 0.21 -28.34 -18.28
C VAL A 31 0.58 -26.89 -18.38
N GLN A 32 -0.25 -26.18 -19.09
CA GLN A 32 -0.15 -24.76 -18.95
C GLN A 32 -0.28 -24.52 -17.48
N ASP A 33 0.79 -24.06 -16.94
CA ASP A 33 0.71 -23.39 -15.69
C ASP A 33 -0.39 -22.36 -15.86
N SER A 34 -1.59 -22.79 -15.55
CA SER A 34 -2.60 -21.84 -15.20
C SER A 34 -2.09 -21.22 -13.92
N GLY A 35 -1.10 -20.38 -14.07
CA GLY A 35 -0.72 -19.51 -13.01
C GLY A 35 -2.01 -18.90 -12.54
N SER A 36 -2.46 -19.30 -11.38
CA SER A 36 -3.45 -18.54 -10.68
C SER A 36 -3.04 -17.09 -10.87
N PRO A 37 -3.94 -16.22 -11.24
CA PRO A 37 -3.57 -14.82 -11.33
C PRO A 37 -2.89 -14.52 -10.02
N LYS A 38 -1.64 -14.11 -10.09
CA LYS A 38 -0.96 -13.61 -8.90
C LYS A 38 -1.92 -12.55 -8.41
N GLU A 39 -2.54 -12.86 -7.29
CA GLU A 39 -3.32 -11.83 -6.62
C GLU A 39 -2.37 -10.66 -6.55
N LYS A 40 -2.72 -9.58 -7.21
CA LYS A 40 -1.96 -8.36 -7.11
C LYS A 40 -2.01 -8.01 -5.65
N GLU A 41 -0.91 -8.24 -4.96
CA GLU A 41 -0.81 -7.82 -3.58
C GLU A 41 -1.28 -6.37 -3.53
N ALA A 42 -2.26 -6.14 -2.68
CA ALA A 42 -2.80 -4.80 -2.52
C ALA A 42 -1.67 -3.87 -2.08
N LEU A 43 -1.60 -2.68 -2.68
CA LEU A 43 -0.61 -1.70 -2.30
C LEU A 43 -0.80 -1.29 -0.85
N SER A 44 0.29 -1.04 -0.15
CA SER A 44 0.28 -0.65 1.26
C SER A 44 0.31 0.86 1.40
N ILE A 45 -0.67 1.41 2.09
CA ILE A 45 -0.77 2.84 2.36
C ILE A 45 -0.57 3.08 3.85
N LEU A 46 0.32 4.00 4.19
CA LEU A 46 0.51 4.45 5.56
C LEU A 46 -0.31 5.72 5.79
N VAL A 47 -1.23 5.67 6.75
CA VAL A 47 -2.05 6.82 7.15
C VAL A 47 -1.52 7.38 8.45
N VAL A 48 -1.13 8.66 8.43
CA VAL A 48 -0.56 9.35 9.60
C VAL A 48 -1.51 10.45 10.00
N GLU A 49 -2.19 10.28 11.12
CA GLU A 49 -3.22 11.21 11.60
C GLU A 49 -3.36 11.03 13.11
N ASP A 50 -3.23 12.11 13.86
CA ASP A 50 -3.31 12.03 15.33
C ASP A 50 -4.74 11.84 15.83
N ASN A 51 -5.73 12.36 15.10
CA ASN A 51 -7.14 12.20 15.47
C ASN A 51 -7.61 10.79 15.12
N ALA A 52 -7.95 10.00 16.13
CA ALA A 52 -8.34 8.60 15.95
C ALA A 52 -9.59 8.44 15.08
N ASP A 53 -10.56 9.35 15.18
CA ASP A 53 -11.79 9.28 14.39
C ASP A 53 -11.51 9.56 12.92
N MET A 54 -10.71 10.58 12.64
CA MET A 54 -10.31 10.89 11.26
C MET A 54 -9.46 9.77 10.67
N ARG A 55 -8.53 9.22 11.46
CA ARG A 55 -7.70 8.09 11.02
C ARG A 55 -8.55 6.88 10.67
N GLY A 56 -9.55 6.58 11.53
CA GLY A 56 -10.51 5.50 11.27
C GLY A 56 -11.36 5.74 10.04
N TYR A 57 -11.78 6.99 9.82
CA TYR A 57 -12.53 7.37 8.63
C TYR A 57 -11.70 7.13 7.35
N ILE A 58 -10.48 7.60 7.32
CA ILE A 58 -9.59 7.39 6.17
C ILE A 58 -9.37 5.89 5.93
N ARG A 59 -9.12 5.14 7.00
CA ARG A 59 -8.95 3.69 6.89
C ARG A 59 -10.19 3.02 6.29
N SER A 60 -11.38 3.45 6.71
CA SER A 60 -12.62 2.85 6.21
C SER A 60 -12.79 3.04 4.71
N ILE A 61 -12.31 4.16 4.19
CA ILE A 61 -12.35 4.44 2.74
C ILE A 61 -11.36 3.54 2.00
N LEU A 62 -10.17 3.34 2.54
CA LEU A 62 -9.07 2.72 1.81
C LEU A 62 -9.05 1.20 1.88
N ARG A 63 -9.54 0.62 2.94
CA ARG A 63 -9.34 -0.80 3.27
C ARG A 63 -9.88 -1.80 2.26
N GLU A 64 -10.78 -1.38 1.39
CA GLU A 64 -11.33 -2.27 0.39
C GLU A 64 -10.41 -2.46 -0.81
N GLN A 65 -9.50 -1.52 -1.02
CA GLN A 65 -8.59 -1.53 -2.17
C GLN A 65 -7.12 -1.62 -1.78
N TYR A 66 -6.79 -1.27 -0.54
CA TYR A 66 -5.41 -1.13 -0.09
C TYR A 66 -5.19 -1.78 1.27
N HIS A 67 -3.96 -2.18 1.51
CA HIS A 67 -3.53 -2.60 2.84
C HIS A 67 -3.14 -1.35 3.63
N VAL A 68 -3.84 -1.09 4.73
CA VAL A 68 -3.68 0.18 5.46
C VAL A 68 -2.91 -0.04 6.76
N LEU A 69 -1.82 0.73 6.92
CA LEU A 69 -1.09 0.84 8.18
C LEU A 69 -1.37 2.22 8.77
N GLU A 70 -1.33 2.34 10.08
CA GLU A 70 -1.72 3.56 10.78
C GLU A 70 -0.63 4.03 11.73
N ALA A 71 -0.47 5.34 11.80
CA ALA A 71 0.41 5.99 12.76
C ALA A 71 -0.28 7.23 13.32
N ALA A 72 -0.05 7.51 14.59
CA ALA A 72 -0.66 8.66 15.27
C ALA A 72 0.19 9.93 15.17
N ASN A 73 1.43 9.83 14.73
CA ASN A 73 2.32 10.97 14.55
C ASN A 73 3.49 10.60 13.62
N GLY A 74 4.31 11.59 13.30
CA GLY A 74 5.42 11.39 12.35
C GLY A 74 6.51 10.45 12.83
N GLU A 75 6.77 10.37 14.14
CA GLU A 75 7.78 9.43 14.67
C GLU A 75 7.33 7.98 14.50
N GLU A 76 6.08 7.71 14.84
CA GLU A 76 5.49 6.41 14.62
C GLU A 76 5.53 6.02 13.14
N ALA A 77 5.24 7.01 12.29
CA ALA A 77 5.27 6.80 10.84
C ALA A 77 6.67 6.39 10.36
N LEU A 78 7.71 7.07 10.83
CA LEU A 78 9.08 6.73 10.47
C LEU A 78 9.46 5.32 10.93
N HIS A 79 8.97 4.93 12.11
CA HIS A 79 9.21 3.60 12.65
C HIS A 79 8.59 2.53 11.75
N ILE A 80 7.36 2.77 11.32
CA ILE A 80 6.64 1.87 10.41
C ILE A 80 7.35 1.80 9.05
N LEU A 81 7.77 2.94 8.51
CA LEU A 81 8.47 3.02 7.23
C LEU A 81 9.80 2.24 7.23
N ASN A 82 10.47 2.18 8.38
CA ASN A 82 11.71 1.43 8.51
C ASN A 82 11.50 -0.08 8.60
N SER A 83 10.30 -0.51 8.94
CA SER A 83 10.01 -1.92 9.23
C SER A 83 9.06 -2.57 8.22
N ASN A 84 8.44 -1.80 7.35
CA ASN A 84 7.41 -2.30 6.45
C ASN A 84 7.55 -1.68 5.06
N PRO A 85 7.29 -2.46 4.00
CA PRO A 85 7.22 -1.89 2.65
C PRO A 85 5.94 -1.07 2.52
N ILE A 86 6.11 0.21 2.22
CA ILE A 86 5.00 1.16 2.04
C ILE A 86 5.05 1.72 0.63
N ASP A 87 3.90 1.76 -0.03
CA ASP A 87 3.79 2.23 -1.41
C ASP A 87 3.28 3.66 -1.52
N PHE A 88 2.65 4.17 -0.47
CA PHE A 88 2.04 5.49 -0.49
C PHE A 88 1.87 6.01 0.95
N ILE A 89 2.06 7.30 1.15
CA ILE A 89 1.89 7.93 2.46
C ILE A 89 0.80 8.99 2.38
N ILE A 90 -0.13 8.96 3.32
CA ILE A 90 -1.12 10.02 3.54
C ILE A 90 -0.85 10.56 4.93
N SER A 91 -0.61 11.85 5.06
CA SER A 91 -0.31 12.46 6.37
C SER A 91 -1.07 13.74 6.57
N ASP A 92 -1.62 13.91 7.77
CA ASP A 92 -2.10 15.22 8.20
C ASP A 92 -0.91 16.17 8.35
N LEU A 93 -1.18 17.44 8.13
CA LEU A 93 -0.18 18.49 8.29
C LEU A 93 0.11 18.79 9.76
N MET A 94 -0.96 18.94 10.56
CA MET A 94 -0.87 19.40 11.93
C MET A 94 -0.98 18.24 12.92
N MET A 95 0.15 17.80 13.44
CA MET A 95 0.21 16.70 14.41
C MET A 95 1.20 17.05 15.52
N PRO A 96 0.99 16.52 16.75
CA PRO A 96 1.98 16.68 17.80
C PRO A 96 3.23 15.85 17.53
N VAL A 97 4.30 16.11 18.25
CA VAL A 97 5.57 15.41 18.21
C VAL A 97 6.35 15.72 16.92
N MET A 98 5.82 15.33 15.78
CA MET A 98 6.40 15.60 14.46
C MET A 98 5.26 15.87 13.49
N ASP A 99 5.21 17.05 12.89
CA ASP A 99 4.17 17.42 11.94
C ASP A 99 4.41 16.80 10.55
N GLY A 100 3.42 16.96 9.67
CA GLY A 100 3.50 16.37 8.33
C GLY A 100 4.61 16.95 7.47
N ILE A 101 4.98 18.21 7.66
CA ILE A 101 6.06 18.86 6.90
C ILE A 101 7.40 18.24 7.28
N GLU A 102 7.66 18.14 8.57
CA GLU A 102 8.89 17.53 9.04
C GLU A 102 8.98 16.06 8.63
N LEU A 103 7.86 15.34 8.72
CA LEU A 103 7.80 13.96 8.26
C LEU A 103 8.15 13.86 6.77
N SER A 104 7.52 14.70 5.93
CA SER A 104 7.77 14.66 4.48
C SER A 104 9.23 14.97 4.16
N ARG A 105 9.83 15.92 4.88
CA ARG A 105 11.24 16.25 4.69
C ARG A 105 12.13 15.06 5.02
N LYS A 106 11.89 14.42 6.17
CA LYS A 106 12.67 13.24 6.57
C LYS A 106 12.52 12.08 5.58
N VAL A 107 11.32 11.88 5.07
CA VAL A 107 11.08 10.85 4.05
C VAL A 107 11.87 11.15 2.78
N LYS A 108 11.81 12.40 2.31
CA LYS A 108 12.50 12.79 1.06
C LYS A 108 14.02 12.78 1.21
N GLU A 109 14.55 13.01 2.40
CA GLU A 109 15.98 12.98 2.66
C GLU A 109 16.53 11.56 2.87
N THR A 110 15.67 10.58 3.10
CA THR A 110 16.08 9.20 3.33
C THR A 110 16.00 8.42 2.02
N PHE A 111 17.15 8.09 1.45
CA PHE A 111 17.24 7.49 0.12
C PHE A 111 16.31 6.28 -0.07
N ALA A 112 16.27 5.39 0.92
CA ALA A 112 15.51 4.14 0.80
C ALA A 112 13.99 4.36 0.66
N ILE A 113 13.46 5.48 1.13
CA ILE A 113 12.02 5.75 1.14
C ILE A 113 11.64 7.06 0.42
N SER A 114 12.63 7.76 -0.13
CA SER A 114 12.42 9.05 -0.79
C SER A 114 11.51 8.96 -2.02
N HIS A 115 11.41 7.79 -2.62
CA HIS A 115 10.59 7.56 -3.80
C HIS A 115 9.11 7.39 -3.50
N ILE A 116 8.73 7.19 -2.22
CA ILE A 116 7.34 6.92 -1.85
C ILE A 116 6.49 8.19 -2.05
N PRO A 117 5.39 8.11 -2.81
CA PRO A 117 4.49 9.27 -2.99
C PRO A 117 3.88 9.70 -1.67
N PHE A 118 3.73 11.00 -1.52
CA PHE A 118 3.29 11.63 -0.28
C PHE A 118 2.12 12.58 -0.54
N LEU A 119 0.97 12.29 0.03
CA LEU A 119 -0.22 13.15 -0.02
C LEU A 119 -0.41 13.81 1.34
N MET A 120 -0.44 15.14 1.35
CA MET A 120 -0.60 15.92 2.58
C MET A 120 -2.06 16.37 2.73
N LEU A 121 -2.66 16.07 3.86
CA LEU A 121 -4.00 16.55 4.21
C LEU A 121 -3.87 17.85 5.00
N THR A 122 -4.59 18.88 4.60
CA THR A 122 -4.43 20.19 5.24
C THR A 122 -5.74 20.97 5.27
N ALA A 123 -5.93 21.75 6.33
CA ALA A 123 -7.00 22.74 6.41
C ALA A 123 -6.60 24.09 5.79
N LYS A 124 -5.35 24.21 5.35
CA LYS A 124 -4.85 25.47 4.75
C LYS A 124 -5.44 25.70 3.37
N THR A 125 -5.52 26.97 2.99
CA THR A 125 -6.01 27.34 1.67
C THR A 125 -5.10 26.79 0.57
N SER A 126 -5.64 26.62 -0.62
CA SER A 126 -4.88 26.11 -1.75
C SER A 126 -3.65 26.95 -2.07
N GLN A 127 -3.67 28.25 -1.76
CA GLN A 127 -2.53 29.12 -2.02
C GLN A 127 -1.38 28.84 -1.04
N GLU A 128 -1.72 28.70 0.25
CA GLU A 128 -0.73 28.38 1.28
C GLU A 128 -0.14 26.98 1.03
N ALA A 129 -0.98 26.03 0.68
CA ALA A 129 -0.54 24.68 0.37
C ALA A 129 0.45 24.67 -0.79
N ARG A 130 0.22 25.51 -1.82
CA ARG A 130 1.14 25.60 -2.96
C ARG A 130 2.51 26.12 -2.58
N LEU A 131 2.56 27.13 -1.74
CA LEU A 131 3.84 27.67 -1.26
C LEU A 131 4.64 26.64 -0.48
N GLU A 132 3.96 25.83 0.30
CA GLU A 132 4.63 24.76 1.04
C GLU A 132 5.09 23.62 0.15
N SER A 133 4.33 23.31 -0.91
CA SER A 133 4.71 22.20 -1.79
C SER A 133 6.08 22.41 -2.43
N TYR A 134 6.43 23.64 -2.76
CA TYR A 134 7.76 23.94 -3.31
C TYR A 134 8.90 23.71 -2.31
N ARG A 135 8.58 23.67 -1.03
CA ARG A 135 9.59 23.55 0.03
C ARG A 135 9.75 22.13 0.56
N THR A 136 8.71 21.33 0.47
CA THR A 136 8.66 20.05 1.18
C THR A 136 8.83 18.83 0.28
N GLY A 137 8.64 18.99 -1.04
CA GLY A 137 8.69 17.86 -1.97
C GLY A 137 7.50 16.92 -1.86
N VAL A 138 6.41 17.37 -1.25
CA VAL A 138 5.14 16.62 -1.20
C VAL A 138 4.56 16.53 -2.62
N ASP A 139 4.04 15.37 -2.98
CA ASP A 139 3.51 15.15 -4.33
C ASP A 139 2.20 15.88 -4.57
N GLU A 140 1.33 15.94 -3.55
CA GLU A 140 0.03 16.56 -3.67
C GLU A 140 -0.49 17.00 -2.31
N TYR A 141 -1.38 17.99 -2.31
CA TYR A 141 -2.12 18.43 -1.13
C TYR A 141 -3.60 18.19 -1.34
N LEU A 142 -4.30 17.80 -0.28
CA LEU A 142 -5.74 17.64 -0.29
C LEU A 142 -6.33 18.45 0.85
N LEU A 143 -7.25 19.38 0.50
CA LEU A 143 -7.89 20.23 1.50
C LEU A 143 -8.95 19.45 2.28
N LYS A 144 -8.96 19.64 3.58
CA LYS A 144 -10.05 19.20 4.46
C LYS A 144 -11.16 20.25 4.45
N PRO A 145 -12.44 19.85 4.46
CA PRO A 145 -12.93 18.47 4.43
C PRO A 145 -12.92 17.89 3.01
N PHE A 146 -12.76 16.58 2.91
CA PHE A 146 -12.80 15.85 1.65
C PHE A 146 -13.77 14.68 1.76
N ASP A 147 -14.30 14.23 0.61
CA ASP A 147 -15.11 13.03 0.57
C ASP A 147 -14.32 11.84 0.05
N GLU A 148 -14.94 10.67 0.15
CA GLU A 148 -14.33 9.40 -0.28
C GLU A 148 -13.86 9.45 -1.73
N THR A 149 -14.71 9.94 -2.63
CA THR A 149 -14.42 9.99 -4.06
C THR A 149 -13.19 10.83 -4.35
N LEU A 150 -13.09 11.99 -3.71
CA LEU A 150 -11.96 12.90 -3.92
C LEU A 150 -10.66 12.29 -3.42
N LEU A 151 -10.68 11.67 -2.25
CA LEU A 151 -9.48 11.03 -1.69
C LEU A 151 -9.00 9.89 -2.60
N LEU A 152 -9.89 8.99 -2.99
CA LEU A 152 -9.55 7.86 -3.86
C LEU A 152 -9.03 8.33 -5.22
N THR A 153 -9.67 9.35 -5.80
CA THR A 153 -9.26 9.89 -7.09
C THR A 153 -7.85 10.47 -7.04
N ARG A 154 -7.52 11.21 -5.97
CA ARG A 154 -6.18 11.78 -5.80
C ARG A 154 -5.12 10.69 -5.68
N ILE A 155 -5.39 9.67 -4.88
CA ILE A 155 -4.46 8.55 -4.72
C ILE A 155 -4.22 7.86 -6.06
N GLN A 156 -5.29 7.55 -6.79
CA GLN A 156 -5.19 6.88 -8.08
C GLN A 156 -4.40 7.71 -9.08
N ASN A 157 -4.66 9.02 -9.15
CA ASN A 157 -3.95 9.91 -10.07
C ASN A 157 -2.44 9.93 -9.78
N ILE A 158 -2.07 10.01 -8.50
CA ILE A 158 -0.66 10.02 -8.12
C ILE A 158 0.01 8.70 -8.50
N LEU A 159 -0.64 7.58 -8.20
CA LEU A 159 -0.11 6.25 -8.50
C LEU A 159 0.04 6.02 -10.01
N GLU A 160 -0.94 6.46 -10.81
CA GLU A 160 -0.88 6.33 -12.26
C GLU A 160 0.21 7.20 -12.88
N ASN A 161 0.36 8.42 -12.41
CA ASN A 161 1.43 9.30 -12.86
C ASN A 161 2.80 8.67 -12.60
N ARG A 162 2.98 8.06 -11.44
CA ARG A 162 4.22 7.35 -11.10
C ARG A 162 4.50 6.21 -12.08
N LYS A 163 3.51 5.43 -12.43
CA LYS A 163 3.65 4.33 -13.40
C LYS A 163 4.06 4.86 -14.78
N ARG A 164 3.51 5.99 -15.21
CA ARG A 164 3.87 6.60 -16.50
C ARG A 164 5.33 7.02 -16.54
N TYR A 165 5.82 7.62 -15.47
CA TYR A 165 7.22 8.03 -15.40
C TYR A 165 8.16 6.82 -15.40
N GLN A 166 7.81 5.76 -14.70
CA GLN A 166 8.61 4.53 -14.69
C GLN A 166 8.67 3.85 -16.07
N ARG A 167 7.63 3.98 -16.88
CA ARG A 167 7.60 3.38 -18.22
C ARG A 167 8.43 4.14 -19.25
N LYS A 168 8.73 5.41 -19.02
CA LYS A 168 9.51 6.24 -19.94
C LYS A 168 11.01 6.09 -19.76
N PHE A 169 11.41 5.52 -18.67
CA PHE A 169 12.78 5.30 -18.29
C PHE A 169 12.99 3.83 -17.90
#